data_3b8d411ba13c333e85bcd344c83daba3
#
_entry.id   3b8d411ba13c333e85bcd344c83daba3
#
_cell.length_a   1.000
_cell.length_b   1.000
_cell.length_c   1.000
_cell.angle_alpha   90.00
_cell.angle_beta   90.00
_cell.angle_gamma   90.00
#
_symmetry.space_group_name_H-M   'P 1'
#
loop_
_entity.id
_entity.type
_entity.pdbx_description
1 polymer ?
#
loop_
_entity_poly.entity_id
_entity_poly.type
_entity_poly.pdbx_seq_one_letter_code
_entity_poly.pdbx_strand_id
1 'polypeptide(L)'
;MDISKFIWEPKCYDGFEKTVKKEIFEDRIYELFFEVEKGDVVLDIGASLGPFTYSILHKEPSHVFAFEPSYEEFKTLVLNTRHGNVTQINKGISSKIGEFEFEFVFDKTEGQKLYSTTFKKVIEDYNIQKESTLHLVL
;
A
#
# COMPACT_ATOMS: atom_id res chain seq x y z
N MET A 1 -17.74 -5.14 -0.01
CA MET A 1 -16.38 -5.49 -0.48
C MET A 1 -16.34 -6.97 -0.84
N ASP A 2 -15.92 -7.29 -2.04
CA ASP A 2 -15.88 -8.67 -2.55
C ASP A 2 -14.44 -9.18 -2.63
N ILE A 3 -13.98 -9.84 -1.57
CA ILE A 3 -12.62 -10.36 -1.45
C ILE A 3 -12.32 -11.49 -2.45
N SER A 4 -13.34 -12.13 -3.05
CA SER A 4 -13.14 -13.21 -4.03
C SER A 4 -12.45 -12.74 -5.30
N LYS A 5 -12.49 -11.45 -5.58
CA LYS A 5 -11.87 -10.82 -6.75
C LYS A 5 -10.43 -10.35 -6.48
N PHE A 6 -9.97 -10.43 -5.24
CA PHE A 6 -8.63 -9.99 -4.87
C PHE A 6 -7.58 -10.98 -5.39
N ILE A 7 -6.54 -10.45 -6.03
CA ILE A 7 -5.43 -11.25 -6.60
C ILE A 7 -4.35 -11.40 -5.54
N TRP A 8 -4.03 -12.65 -5.17
CA TRP A 8 -3.10 -13.01 -4.09
C TRP A 8 -1.69 -13.36 -4.54
N GLU A 9 -1.38 -13.23 -5.83
CA GLU A 9 -0.05 -13.51 -6.37
C GLU A 9 0.70 -12.21 -6.76
N PRO A 10 2.03 -12.14 -6.59
CA PRO A 10 2.91 -13.18 -6.04
C PRO A 10 2.74 -13.34 -4.52
N LYS A 11 2.91 -14.55 -4.02
CA LYS A 11 2.91 -14.81 -2.57
C LYS A 11 4.22 -14.32 -1.95
N CYS A 12 4.11 -13.53 -0.90
CA CYS A 12 5.28 -13.03 -0.18
C CYS A 12 5.93 -14.12 0.70
N TYR A 13 5.12 -15.04 1.23
CA TYR A 13 5.56 -16.18 2.06
C TYR A 13 4.44 -17.23 2.16
N ASP A 14 4.78 -18.44 2.64
CA ASP A 14 3.79 -19.48 2.87
C ASP A 14 2.76 -19.04 3.93
N GLY A 15 1.48 -19.17 3.60
CA GLY A 15 0.38 -18.72 4.46
C GLY A 15 0.05 -17.23 4.39
N PHE A 16 0.71 -16.47 3.50
CA PHE A 16 0.49 -15.03 3.30
C PHE A 16 -1.00 -14.67 3.18
N GLU A 17 -1.70 -15.33 2.26
CA GLU A 17 -3.12 -15.06 2.03
C GLU A 17 -3.96 -15.27 3.31
N LYS A 18 -3.76 -16.38 4.02
CA LYS A 18 -4.50 -16.69 5.24
C LYS A 18 -4.24 -15.66 6.34
N THR A 19 -2.97 -15.28 6.54
CA THR A 19 -2.57 -14.29 7.55
C THR A 19 -3.17 -12.93 7.24
N VAL A 20 -3.03 -12.48 6.01
CA VAL A 20 -3.52 -11.15 5.59
C VAL A 20 -5.03 -11.07 5.60
N LYS A 21 -5.73 -12.15 5.19
CA LYS A 21 -7.19 -12.22 5.32
C LYS A 21 -7.63 -12.00 6.76
N LYS A 22 -7.00 -12.70 7.69
CA LYS A 22 -7.32 -12.55 9.10
C LYS A 22 -7.02 -11.13 9.60
N GLU A 23 -5.81 -10.65 9.41
CA GLU A 23 -5.35 -9.37 9.97
C GLU A 23 -6.08 -8.17 9.41
N ILE A 24 -6.29 -8.12 8.11
CA ILE A 24 -6.81 -6.93 7.43
C ILE A 24 -8.33 -6.99 7.24
N PHE A 25 -8.85 -8.12 6.78
CA PHE A 25 -10.26 -8.20 6.42
C PHE A 25 -11.18 -8.65 7.57
N GLU A 26 -10.66 -9.46 8.51
CA GLU A 26 -11.44 -9.93 9.67
C GLU A 26 -11.17 -9.07 10.90
N ASP A 27 -9.91 -9.01 11.36
CA ASP A 27 -9.51 -8.34 12.59
C ASP A 27 -9.34 -6.81 12.41
N ARG A 28 -9.14 -6.33 11.19
CA ARG A 28 -8.96 -4.92 10.84
C ARG A 28 -7.91 -4.22 11.70
N ILE A 29 -6.75 -4.85 11.87
CA ILE A 29 -5.72 -4.42 12.83
C ILE A 29 -5.22 -3.00 12.61
N TYR A 30 -5.20 -2.52 11.37
CA TYR A 30 -4.78 -1.15 11.04
C TYR A 30 -5.80 -0.09 11.44
N GLU A 31 -7.05 -0.47 11.68
CA GLU A 31 -8.12 0.43 12.07
C GLU A 31 -8.55 0.27 13.55
N LEU A 32 -7.73 -0.38 14.38
CA LEU A 32 -8.02 -0.55 15.81
C LEU A 32 -8.05 0.77 16.58
N PHE A 33 -7.29 1.76 16.14
CA PHE A 33 -7.14 3.06 16.81
C PHE A 33 -7.67 4.24 16.00
N PHE A 34 -8.00 4.02 14.75
CA PHE A 34 -8.64 5.00 13.88
C PHE A 34 -9.51 4.28 12.86
N GLU A 35 -10.44 4.97 12.28
CA GLU A 35 -11.26 4.47 11.18
C GLU A 35 -11.12 5.40 9.98
N VAL A 36 -10.95 4.84 8.79
CA VAL A 36 -10.99 5.61 7.56
C VAL A 36 -12.43 6.01 7.29
N GLU A 37 -12.66 7.29 7.08
CA GLU A 37 -13.96 7.85 6.80
C GLU A 37 -14.03 8.38 5.37
N LYS A 38 -15.25 8.61 4.90
CA LYS A 38 -15.48 9.24 3.61
C LYS A 38 -14.79 10.61 3.55
N GLY A 39 -14.03 10.83 2.49
CA GLY A 39 -13.32 12.08 2.25
C GLY A 39 -11.90 12.14 2.82
N ASP A 40 -11.48 11.15 3.58
CA ASP A 40 -10.11 11.09 4.10
C ASP A 40 -9.06 10.90 2.99
N VAL A 41 -7.86 11.36 3.26
CA VAL A 41 -6.66 11.05 2.46
C VAL A 41 -5.85 10.00 3.20
N VAL A 42 -5.46 8.94 2.51
CA VAL A 42 -4.73 7.80 3.10
C VAL A 42 -3.39 7.62 2.40
N LEU A 43 -2.32 7.46 3.16
CA LEU A 43 -1.03 6.99 2.67
C LEU A 43 -0.80 5.56 3.17
N ASP A 44 -0.85 4.60 2.26
CA ASP A 44 -0.57 3.19 2.51
C ASP A 44 0.87 2.90 2.11
N ILE A 45 1.74 2.76 3.12
CA ILE A 45 3.19 2.61 2.93
C ILE A 45 3.58 1.16 3.09
N GLY A 46 4.18 0.60 2.05
CA GLY A 46 4.42 -0.83 1.97
C GLY A 46 3.12 -1.58 1.66
N ALA A 47 2.40 -1.10 0.66
CA ALA A 47 1.06 -1.60 0.33
C ALA A 47 1.03 -3.06 -0.15
N SER A 48 2.18 -3.63 -0.54
CA SER A 48 2.26 -5.00 -1.06
C SER A 48 1.30 -5.22 -2.23
N LEU A 49 0.46 -6.25 -2.19
CA LEU A 49 -0.58 -6.51 -3.19
C LEU A 49 -1.81 -5.57 -3.07
N GLY A 50 -1.80 -4.68 -2.09
CA GLY A 50 -2.86 -3.70 -1.83
C GLY A 50 -4.01 -4.19 -0.95
N PRO A 51 -3.84 -5.14 -0.02
CA PRO A 51 -4.96 -5.65 0.75
C PRO A 51 -5.60 -4.60 1.66
N PHE A 52 -4.79 -3.77 2.33
CA PHE A 52 -5.35 -2.69 3.16
C PHE A 52 -6.06 -1.64 2.29
N THR A 53 -5.41 -1.13 1.25
CA THR A 53 -6.05 -0.19 0.30
C THR A 53 -7.36 -0.75 -0.22
N TYR A 54 -7.37 -2.01 -0.68
CA TYR A 54 -8.58 -2.67 -1.16
C TYR A 54 -9.69 -2.72 -0.09
N SER A 55 -9.33 -2.98 1.16
CA SER A 55 -10.27 -3.11 2.28
C SER A 55 -11.03 -1.82 2.62
N ILE A 56 -10.45 -0.65 2.29
CA ILE A 56 -11.02 0.67 2.63
C ILE A 56 -11.73 1.37 1.46
N LEU A 57 -11.64 0.85 0.24
CA LEU A 57 -12.22 1.54 -0.93
C LEU A 57 -13.74 1.73 -0.82
N HIS A 58 -14.45 0.80 -0.20
CA HIS A 58 -15.89 0.91 0.01
C HIS A 58 -16.31 2.05 0.96
N LYS A 59 -15.35 2.61 1.71
CA LYS A 59 -15.56 3.76 2.61
C LYS A 59 -15.46 5.11 1.88
N GLU A 60 -15.17 5.09 0.59
CA GLU A 60 -15.05 6.29 -0.25
C GLU A 60 -14.06 7.33 0.28
N PRO A 61 -12.80 6.97 0.58
CA PRO A 61 -11.78 7.95 0.87
C PRO A 61 -11.65 8.94 -0.29
N SER A 62 -11.28 10.18 -0.01
CA SER A 62 -11.07 11.18 -1.05
C SER A 62 -9.93 10.78 -1.97
N HIS A 63 -8.85 10.21 -1.42
CA HIS A 63 -7.74 9.65 -2.18
C HIS A 63 -6.91 8.68 -1.35
N VAL A 64 -6.36 7.66 -1.99
CA VAL A 64 -5.35 6.78 -1.41
C VAL A 64 -4.07 6.86 -2.23
N PHE A 65 -2.94 7.13 -1.57
CA PHE A 65 -1.61 7.01 -2.15
C PHE A 65 -0.97 5.72 -1.64
N ALA A 66 -0.83 4.73 -2.50
CA ALA A 66 -0.32 3.42 -2.13
C ALA A 66 1.10 3.21 -2.67
N PHE A 67 2.05 2.99 -1.77
CA PHE A 67 3.47 2.88 -2.06
C PHE A 67 3.93 1.43 -1.92
N GLU A 68 4.46 0.86 -2.99
CA GLU A 68 5.08 -0.46 -2.97
C GLU A 68 6.36 -0.45 -3.81
N PRO A 69 7.53 -0.64 -3.20
CA PRO A 69 8.81 -0.61 -3.92
C PRO A 69 9.06 -1.85 -4.78
N SER A 70 8.56 -3.03 -4.40
CA SER A 70 8.71 -4.25 -5.19
C SER A 70 7.86 -4.18 -6.47
N TYR A 71 8.48 -4.23 -7.62
CA TYR A 71 7.76 -4.12 -8.89
C TYR A 71 6.77 -5.28 -9.12
N GLU A 72 7.13 -6.48 -8.70
CA GLU A 72 6.24 -7.64 -8.84
C GLU A 72 4.96 -7.51 -8.02
N GLU A 73 5.07 -7.06 -6.79
CA GLU A 73 3.91 -6.78 -5.94
C GLU A 73 3.14 -5.55 -6.42
N PHE A 74 3.87 -4.51 -6.84
CA PHE A 74 3.27 -3.28 -7.37
C PHE A 74 2.34 -3.53 -8.57
N LYS A 75 2.71 -4.41 -9.48
CA LYS A 75 1.83 -4.77 -10.61
C LYS A 75 0.48 -5.31 -10.13
N THR A 76 0.50 -6.14 -9.11
CA THR A 76 -0.73 -6.68 -8.53
C THR A 76 -1.49 -5.64 -7.70
N LEU A 77 -0.79 -4.77 -6.96
CA LEU A 77 -1.39 -3.62 -6.30
C LEU A 77 -2.23 -2.79 -7.28
N VAL A 78 -1.68 -2.48 -8.44
CA VAL A 78 -2.40 -1.73 -9.49
C VAL A 78 -3.68 -2.46 -9.91
N LEU A 79 -3.60 -3.76 -10.16
CA LEU A 79 -4.75 -4.57 -10.57
C LEU A 79 -5.83 -4.63 -9.49
N ASN A 80 -5.43 -4.81 -8.24
CA ASN A 80 -6.36 -4.92 -7.11
C ASN A 80 -7.07 -3.61 -6.76
N THR A 81 -6.43 -2.46 -7.03
CA THR A 81 -6.92 -1.16 -6.56
C THR A 81 -7.35 -0.20 -7.66
N ARG A 82 -7.33 -0.64 -8.93
CA ARG A 82 -7.65 0.19 -10.10
C ARG A 82 -9.06 0.76 -10.15
N HIS A 83 -9.97 0.22 -9.35
CA HIS A 83 -11.38 0.63 -9.33
C HIS A 83 -11.68 1.75 -8.33
N GLY A 84 -10.68 2.12 -7.51
CA GLY A 84 -10.83 3.16 -6.51
C GLY A 84 -10.09 4.45 -6.88
N ASN A 85 -10.26 5.47 -6.05
CA ASN A 85 -9.52 6.71 -6.16
C ASN A 85 -8.11 6.54 -5.54
N VAL A 86 -7.24 5.82 -6.24
CA VAL A 86 -5.92 5.40 -5.80
C VAL A 86 -4.85 5.84 -6.77
N THR A 87 -3.78 6.43 -6.25
CA THR A 87 -2.52 6.60 -6.96
C THR A 87 -1.53 5.57 -6.44
N GLN A 88 -1.17 4.62 -7.28
CA GLN A 88 -0.17 3.61 -6.96
C GLN A 88 1.23 4.12 -7.35
N ILE A 89 2.18 3.96 -6.44
CA ILE A 89 3.54 4.50 -6.59
C ILE A 89 4.55 3.40 -6.33
N ASN A 90 5.33 3.06 -7.36
CA ASN A 90 6.39 2.03 -7.27
C ASN A 90 7.65 2.58 -6.61
N LYS A 91 7.52 3.02 -5.37
CA LYS A 91 8.60 3.53 -4.52
C LYS A 91 8.35 3.18 -3.07
N GLY A 92 9.42 3.05 -2.29
CA GLY A 92 9.35 3.06 -0.83
C GLY A 92 9.39 4.48 -0.27
N ILE A 93 8.97 4.65 0.97
CA ILE A 93 9.17 5.90 1.73
C ILE A 93 10.43 5.76 2.58
N SER A 94 11.32 6.74 2.49
CA SER A 94 12.59 6.76 3.20
C SER A 94 12.95 8.19 3.62
N SER A 95 14.01 8.34 4.37
CA SER A 95 14.58 9.67 4.69
C SER A 95 15.30 10.30 3.50
N LYS A 96 15.57 9.55 2.45
CA LYS A 96 16.32 10.00 1.26
C LYS A 96 15.63 9.56 -0.02
N ILE A 97 15.69 10.43 -1.03
CA ILE A 97 15.32 10.09 -2.40
C ILE A 97 16.50 9.33 -3.03
N GLY A 98 16.25 8.19 -3.63
CA GLY A 98 17.30 7.44 -4.30
C GLY A 98 16.95 6.02 -4.68
N GLU A 99 18.00 5.30 -5.01
CA GLU A 99 17.99 3.89 -5.36
C GLU A 99 18.62 3.10 -4.20
N PHE A 100 18.07 1.94 -3.89
CA PHE A 100 18.64 1.02 -2.92
C PHE A 100 18.45 -0.42 -3.38
N GLU A 101 19.35 -1.31 -2.95
CA GLU A 101 19.22 -2.73 -3.17
C GLU A 101 18.50 -3.37 -1.97
N PHE A 102 17.59 -4.29 -2.28
CA PHE A 102 16.86 -5.06 -1.28
C PHE A 102 17.07 -6.55 -1.54
N GLU A 103 17.52 -7.27 -0.52
CA GLU A 103 17.58 -8.73 -0.55
C GLU A 103 16.33 -9.29 0.12
N PHE A 104 15.57 -10.10 -0.62
CA PHE A 104 14.46 -10.84 -0.04
C PHE A 104 14.99 -12.03 0.76
N VAL A 105 14.68 -12.09 2.05
CA VAL A 105 15.14 -13.15 2.96
C VAL A 105 14.68 -14.55 2.51
N PHE A 106 13.59 -14.63 1.75
CA PHE A 106 12.93 -15.86 1.33
C PHE A 106 13.15 -16.21 -0.15
N ASP A 107 13.66 -15.31 -0.95
CA ASP A 107 13.98 -15.53 -2.35
C ASP A 107 15.46 -15.25 -2.57
N LYS A 108 16.21 -16.27 -2.98
CA LYS A 108 17.65 -16.17 -3.29
C LYS A 108 17.93 -15.61 -4.68
N THR A 109 16.95 -14.97 -5.30
CA THR A 109 17.15 -14.22 -6.54
C THR A 109 17.99 -12.97 -6.28
N GLU A 110 18.74 -12.54 -7.30
CA GLU A 110 19.58 -11.34 -7.22
C GLU A 110 18.81 -10.14 -6.68
N GLY A 111 19.47 -9.30 -5.87
CA GLY A 111 18.89 -8.14 -5.26
C GLY A 111 18.18 -7.24 -6.28
N GLN A 112 16.93 -6.88 -6.02
CA GLN A 112 16.20 -5.93 -6.85
C GLN A 112 16.63 -4.51 -6.52
N LYS A 113 16.83 -3.70 -7.56
CA LYS A 113 16.97 -2.25 -7.40
C LYS A 113 15.60 -1.65 -7.13
N LEU A 114 15.46 -1.03 -5.96
CA LEU A 114 14.25 -0.35 -5.53
C LEU A 114 14.52 1.15 -5.46
N TYR A 115 13.43 1.92 -5.58
CA TYR A 115 13.50 3.37 -5.51
C TYR A 115 12.74 3.89 -4.30
N SER A 116 13.22 4.99 -3.73
CA SER A 116 12.59 5.64 -2.59
C SER A 116 12.25 7.09 -2.89
N THR A 117 11.29 7.58 -2.14
CA THR A 117 10.94 9.00 -2.06
C THR A 117 10.78 9.40 -0.59
N THR A 118 10.50 10.66 -0.31
CA THR A 118 10.29 11.18 1.04
C THR A 118 8.86 11.66 1.22
N PHE A 119 8.37 11.72 2.45
CA PHE A 119 7.07 12.34 2.75
C PHE A 119 6.95 13.76 2.23
N LYS A 120 7.99 14.58 2.44
CA LYS A 120 8.02 15.95 1.95
C LYS A 120 7.79 16.01 0.45
N LYS A 121 8.49 15.17 -0.31
CA LYS A 121 8.36 15.11 -1.77
C LYS A 121 6.97 14.66 -2.20
N VAL A 122 6.38 13.69 -1.52
CA VAL A 122 5.02 13.22 -1.79
C VAL A 122 3.98 14.34 -1.56
N ILE A 123 4.06 15.02 -0.43
CA ILE A 123 3.16 16.14 -0.12
C ILE A 123 3.26 17.24 -1.18
N GLU A 124 4.48 17.56 -1.62
CA GLU A 124 4.74 18.57 -2.66
C GLU A 124 4.23 18.11 -4.04
N ASP A 125 4.62 16.92 -4.49
CA ASP A 125 4.33 16.41 -5.83
C ASP A 125 2.83 16.20 -6.08
N TYR A 126 2.09 15.76 -5.06
CA TYR A 126 0.66 15.49 -5.15
C TYR A 126 -0.23 16.58 -4.55
N ASN A 127 0.38 17.69 -4.11
CA ASN A 127 -0.31 18.86 -3.53
C ASN A 127 -1.31 18.47 -2.42
N ILE A 128 -0.86 17.64 -1.47
CA ILE A 128 -1.70 17.19 -0.36
C ILE A 128 -1.93 18.37 0.59
N GLN A 129 -3.20 18.72 0.83
CA GLN A 129 -3.57 19.87 1.63
C GLN A 129 -3.35 19.60 3.12
N LYS A 130 -2.89 20.63 3.86
CA LYS A 130 -2.64 20.54 5.31
C LYS A 130 -3.91 20.29 6.13
N GLU A 131 -5.05 20.72 5.63
CA GLU A 131 -6.35 20.55 6.27
C GLU A 131 -6.99 19.17 6.02
N SER A 132 -6.41 18.35 5.15
CA SER A 132 -6.90 16.99 4.90
C SER A 132 -6.69 16.12 6.14
N THR A 133 -7.69 15.33 6.50
CA THR A 133 -7.47 14.22 7.44
C THR A 133 -6.61 13.17 6.77
N LEU A 134 -5.37 13.03 7.25
CA LEU A 134 -4.35 12.18 6.68
C LEU A 134 -4.11 10.98 7.58
N HIS A 135 -4.39 9.80 7.07
CA HIS A 135 -4.06 8.54 7.73
C HIS A 135 -2.79 7.95 7.13
N LEU A 136 -1.89 7.56 8.01
CA LEU A 136 -0.64 6.92 7.67
C LEU A 136 -0.69 5.46 8.09
N VAL A 137 -0.56 4.56 7.15
CA VAL A 137 -0.52 3.11 7.38
C VAL A 137 0.85 2.60 6.95
N LEU A 138 1.47 1.85 7.83
CA LEU A 138 2.83 1.31 7.65
C LEU A 138 2.80 -0.22 7.55
#